data_2d804ad55034687ae0873dc3cf6782eb
#
_entry.id   2d804ad55034687ae0873dc3cf6782eb
#
_cell.length_a   1.000
_cell.length_b   1.000
_cell.length_c   1.000
_cell.angle_alpha   90.00
_cell.angle_beta   90.00
_cell.angle_gamma   90.00
#
_symmetry.space_group_name_H-M   'P 1'
#
loop_
_entity.id
_entity.type
_entity.pdbx_description
1 polymer ?
#
loop_
_entity_poly.entity_id
_entity_poly.type
_entity_poly.pdbx_seq_one_letter_code
_entity_poly.pdbx_strand_id
1 'polypeptide(L)' 'AGGIEIALRPIERYVSIGEKIRFANLVNTTLNANEIAVGFQKGPACRDIEINPSKHSYHVFSEGDMLIVLAQQVYD' A
#
# COMPACT_ATOMS: atom_id res chain seq x y z
N ALA A 1 -15.47 19.00 6.50
CA ALA A 1 -14.68 18.67 5.33
C ALA A 1 -13.43 17.89 5.73
N GLY A 2 -13.07 16.92 4.95
CA GLY A 2 -11.86 16.17 5.15
C GLY A 2 -10.75 16.58 4.19
N GLY A 3 -9.56 16.19 4.47
CA GLY A 3 -8.42 16.33 3.60
C GLY A 3 -7.93 14.97 3.15
N ILE A 4 -6.81 14.96 2.45
CA ILE A 4 -6.13 13.74 2.06
C ILE A 4 -4.91 13.61 2.96
N GLU A 5 -4.67 12.42 3.46
CA GLU A 5 -3.51 12.13 4.30
C GLU A 5 -2.74 10.93 3.76
N ILE A 6 -1.44 10.92 4.04
CA ILE A 6 -0.60 9.76 3.79
C ILE A 6 -0.75 8.83 4.97
N ALA A 7 -1.04 7.58 4.72
CA ALA A 7 -1.22 6.59 5.77
C ALA A 7 -0.43 5.32 5.46
N LEU A 8 0.02 4.67 6.52
CA LEU A 8 0.64 3.36 6.44
C LEU A 8 -0.41 2.32 6.86
N ARG A 9 -0.56 1.30 6.02
CA ARG A 9 -1.51 0.22 6.29
C ARG A 9 -0.78 -1.12 6.27
N PRO A 10 -1.11 -2.05 7.15
CA PRO A 10 -0.54 -3.40 7.07
C PRO A 10 -0.82 -4.02 5.72
N ILE A 11 0.20 -4.60 5.09
CA ILE A 11 0.07 -5.16 3.75
C ILE A 11 -0.94 -6.31 3.70
N GLU A 12 -1.10 -7.05 4.81
CA GLU A 12 -2.02 -8.18 4.90
C GLU A 12 -3.48 -7.79 4.66
N ARG A 13 -3.77 -6.51 4.79
CA ARG A 13 -5.11 -5.99 4.53
C ARG A 13 -5.49 -6.10 3.05
N TYR A 14 -4.48 -6.16 2.16
CA TYR A 14 -4.70 -6.05 0.71
C TYR A 14 -4.23 -7.28 -0.06
N VAL A 15 -3.29 -8.03 0.46
CA VAL A 15 -2.67 -9.15 -0.25
C VAL A 15 -2.45 -10.33 0.68
N SER A 16 -2.29 -11.51 0.09
CA SER A 16 -1.84 -12.69 0.81
C SER A 16 -0.32 -12.69 0.88
N ILE A 17 0.21 -12.93 2.05
CA ILE A 17 1.66 -12.98 2.27
C ILE A 17 2.28 -14.09 1.42
N GLY A 18 3.41 -13.79 0.78
CA GLY A 18 4.14 -14.73 -0.05
C GLY A 18 3.64 -14.84 -1.48
N GLU A 19 2.50 -14.23 -1.79
CA GLU A 19 1.97 -14.24 -3.14
C GLU A 19 2.63 -13.17 -4.00
N LYS A 20 2.99 -13.54 -5.22
CA LYS A 20 3.56 -12.59 -6.18
C LYS A 20 2.44 -11.77 -6.78
N ILE A 21 2.51 -10.47 -6.62
CA ILE A 21 1.45 -9.56 -7.06
C ILE A 21 2.04 -8.40 -7.86
N ARG A 22 1.31 -8.00 -8.88
CA ARG A 22 1.67 -6.81 -9.66
C ARG A 22 1.21 -5.56 -8.94
N PHE A 23 2.02 -4.51 -8.96
CA PHE A 23 1.66 -3.27 -8.26
C PHE A 23 0.35 -2.67 -8.78
N ALA A 24 0.05 -2.83 -10.06
CA ALA A 24 -1.22 -2.38 -10.63
C ALA A 24 -2.42 -3.01 -9.92
N ASN A 25 -2.31 -4.27 -9.50
CA ASN A 25 -3.38 -4.94 -8.77
C ASN A 25 -3.57 -4.35 -7.38
N LEU A 26 -2.47 -3.96 -6.73
CA LEU A 26 -2.56 -3.25 -5.45
C LEU A 26 -3.25 -1.90 -5.60
N VAL A 27 -2.92 -1.17 -6.65
CA VAL A 27 -3.59 0.11 -6.93
C VAL A 27 -5.10 -0.09 -7.07
N ASN A 28 -5.51 -1.10 -7.83
CA ASN A 28 -6.94 -1.39 -8.01
C ASN A 28 -7.62 -1.80 -6.70
N THR A 29 -6.95 -2.61 -5.91
CA THR A 29 -7.48 -3.06 -4.61
C THR A 29 -7.69 -1.87 -3.68
N THR A 30 -6.73 -0.97 -3.61
CA THR A 30 -6.86 0.21 -2.73
C THR A 30 -7.93 1.17 -3.22
N LEU A 31 -8.11 1.31 -4.54
CA LEU A 31 -9.18 2.15 -5.09
C LEU A 31 -10.55 1.68 -4.63
N ASN A 32 -10.76 0.37 -4.50
CA ASN A 32 -12.02 -0.18 -3.99
C ASN A 32 -12.26 0.20 -2.51
N ALA A 33 -11.21 0.55 -1.79
CA ALA A 33 -11.30 1.01 -0.40
C ALA A 33 -11.21 2.54 -0.29
N ASN A 34 -11.33 3.26 -1.40
CA ASN A 34 -11.21 4.72 -1.46
C ASN A 34 -9.82 5.21 -1.03
N GLU A 35 -8.81 4.43 -1.36
CA GLU A 35 -7.41 4.75 -1.08
C GLU A 35 -6.61 4.69 -2.38
N ILE A 36 -5.48 5.35 -2.40
CA ILE A 36 -4.56 5.31 -3.55
C ILE A 36 -3.22 4.78 -3.08
N ALA A 37 -2.80 3.63 -3.59
CA ALA A 37 -1.50 3.08 -3.28
C ALA A 37 -0.41 3.92 -3.97
N VAL A 38 0.53 4.42 -3.19
CA VAL A 38 1.63 5.24 -3.70
C VAL A 38 3.00 4.60 -3.49
N GLY A 39 3.07 3.54 -2.70
CA GLY A 39 4.33 2.85 -2.46
C GLY A 39 4.21 1.84 -1.34
N PHE A 40 5.33 1.34 -0.90
CA PHE A 40 5.36 0.37 0.20
C PHE A 40 6.67 0.49 0.98
N GLN A 41 6.63 -0.11 2.16
CA GLN A 41 7.73 -0.13 3.09
C GLN A 41 7.99 -1.58 3.46
N LYS A 42 9.22 -2.03 3.24
CA LYS A 42 9.61 -3.42 3.51
C LYS A 42 10.18 -3.56 4.90
N GLY A 43 9.61 -4.50 5.62
CA GLY A 43 10.12 -4.91 6.92
C GLY A 43 9.78 -3.96 8.06
N PRO A 44 9.85 -4.47 9.30
CA PRO A 44 9.50 -3.67 10.48
C PRO A 44 10.54 -2.59 10.78
N ALA A 45 11.76 -2.72 10.26
CA ALA A 45 12.79 -1.71 10.45
C ALA A 45 12.61 -0.48 9.56
N CYS A 46 11.65 -0.50 8.66
CA CYS A 46 11.27 0.64 7.84
C CYS A 46 12.40 1.22 6.99
N ARG A 47 13.27 0.35 6.51
CA ARG A 47 14.48 0.82 5.83
C ARG A 47 14.35 0.87 4.33
N ASP A 48 13.50 0.03 3.77
CA ASP A 48 13.32 -0.07 2.32
C ASP A 48 11.96 0.49 1.95
N ILE A 49 11.96 1.74 1.52
CA ILE A 49 10.75 2.41 1.07
C ILE A 49 10.85 2.58 -0.43
N GLU A 50 9.82 2.16 -1.14
CA GLU A 50 9.73 2.38 -2.57
C GLU A 50 8.47 3.20 -2.86
N ILE A 51 8.65 4.35 -3.48
CA ILE A 51 7.56 5.25 -3.83
C ILE A 51 7.32 5.16 -5.32
N ASN A 52 6.06 5.03 -5.69
CA ASN A 52 5.61 5.02 -7.07
C ASN A 52 6.33 3.97 -7.92
N PRO A 53 6.36 2.70 -7.49
CA PRO A 53 6.95 1.66 -8.32
C PRO A 53 6.19 1.52 -9.64
N SER A 54 6.84 0.94 -10.64
CA SER A 54 6.17 0.67 -11.90
C SER A 54 4.90 -0.17 -11.66
N LYS A 55 3.80 0.20 -12.30
CA LYS A 55 2.56 -0.56 -12.21
C LYS A 55 2.69 -1.98 -12.73
N HIS A 56 3.67 -2.22 -13.59
CA HIS A 56 3.93 -3.54 -14.16
C HIS A 56 4.90 -4.36 -13.33
N SER A 57 5.50 -3.78 -12.30
CA SER A 57 6.44 -4.51 -11.45
C SER A 57 5.71 -5.51 -10.55
N TYR A 58 6.39 -6.62 -10.26
CA TYR A 58 5.89 -7.66 -9.38
C TYR A 58 6.59 -7.60 -8.03
N HIS A 59 5.84 -7.88 -7.00
CA HIS A 59 6.37 -7.85 -5.62
C HIS A 59 5.81 -9.01 -4.83
N VAL A 60 6.60 -9.48 -3.88
CA VAL A 60 6.17 -10.46 -2.89
C VAL A 60 6.32 -9.79 -1.53
N PHE A 61 5.25 -9.82 -0.75
CA PHE A 61 5.24 -9.16 0.55
C PHE A 61 5.31 -10.16 1.69
N SER A 62 5.86 -9.70 2.79
CA SER A 62 6.02 -10.47 4.01
C SER A 62 5.28 -9.80 5.15
N GLU A 63 5.05 -10.56 6.20
CA GLU A 63 4.48 -10.01 7.41
C GLU A 63 5.35 -8.87 7.93
N GLY A 64 4.73 -7.77 8.30
CA GLY A 64 5.43 -6.57 8.75
C GLY A 64 5.66 -5.53 7.66
N ASP A 65 5.43 -5.88 6.40
CA ASP A 65 5.48 -4.89 5.33
C ASP A 65 4.26 -3.98 5.41
N MET A 66 4.42 -2.75 4.96
CA MET A 66 3.36 -1.74 5.02
C MET A 66 3.10 -1.18 3.63
N LEU A 67 1.84 -0.95 3.33
CA LEU A 67 1.46 -0.21 2.13
C LEU A 67 1.32 1.26 2.47
N ILE A 68 1.88 2.11 1.62
CA ILE A 68 1.75 3.56 1.75
C ILE A 68 0.61 4.01 0.83
N VAL A 69 -0.39 4.62 1.43
CA VAL A 69 -1.58 5.04 0.68
C VAL A 69 -1.90 6.51 0.95
N LEU A 70 -2.57 7.11 -0.02
CA LEU A 70 -3.28 8.36 0.20
C LEU A 70 -4.72 7.98 0.55
N ALA A 71 -5.17 8.43 1.68
CA ALA A 71 -6.50 8.13 2.18
C ALA A 71 -7.23 9.41 2.49
N GLN A 72 -8.54 9.38 2.29
CA GLN A 72 -9.37 10.52 2.66
C GLN A 72 -9.55 10.53 4.17
N GLN A 73 -9.27 11.67 4.76
CA GLN A 73 -9.48 11.89 6.17
C GLN A 73 -10.99 12.10 6.42
N VAL A 74 -11.52 11.40 7.40
CA VAL A 74 -12.93 11.52 7.76
C VAL A 74 -13.01 12.17 9.13
N TYR A 75 -13.78 13.24 9.20
CA TYR A 75 -14.08 13.90 10.47
C TYR A 75 -15.53 13.64 10.85
N ASP A 76 -15.73 13.22 12.05
CA ASP A 76 -17.06 13.06 12.63
C ASP A 76 -17.55 14.35 13.28
#